data_36bf956ffb3d90cd8d964a28a8b306dc
#
_entry.id   36bf956ffb3d90cd8d964a28a8b306dc
#
_cell.length_a   1.000
_cell.length_b   1.000
_cell.length_c   1.000
_cell.angle_alpha   90.00
_cell.angle_beta   90.00
_cell.angle_gamma   90.00
#
_symmetry.space_group_name_H-M   'P 1'
#
loop_
_entity.id
_entity.type
_entity.pdbx_description
1 polymer ?
#
loop_
_entity_poly.entity_id
_entity_poly.type
_entity_poly.pdbx_seq_one_letter_code
_entity_poly.pdbx_strand_id
1 'polypeptide(L)'
;MEKRILLVEDDAQFREAFTGALKLALAPEQLDVGFVEADSLAEARARLREGGLDAALIDVTLPEGNGLDLVREINDGAAVRIPTLVLTAGLDHSVAARALEAGAQGAQSKTVSMPETAEAIKRLTGAGQPEG
;
A
#
# COMPACT_ATOMS: atom_id res chain seq x y z
N MET A 1 -1.01 -15.18 -11.82
CA MET A 1 -1.43 -15.30 -10.42
C MET A 1 -1.78 -13.92 -9.89
N GLU A 2 -2.94 -13.78 -9.26
CA GLU A 2 -3.37 -12.50 -8.73
C GLU A 2 -2.55 -12.09 -7.51
N LYS A 3 -2.09 -10.84 -7.51
CA LYS A 3 -1.50 -10.24 -6.33
C LYS A 3 -2.58 -9.51 -5.56
N ARG A 4 -2.65 -9.73 -4.26
CA ARG A 4 -3.65 -9.11 -3.40
C ARG A 4 -3.00 -8.00 -2.59
N ILE A 5 -3.56 -6.81 -2.70
CA ILE A 5 -2.99 -5.60 -2.11
C ILE A 5 -4.00 -4.98 -1.16
N LEU A 6 -3.59 -4.78 0.09
CA LEU A 6 -4.40 -4.05 1.06
C LEU A 6 -4.27 -2.56 0.79
N LEU A 7 -5.39 -1.87 0.65
CA LEU A 7 -5.41 -0.41 0.54
C LEU A 7 -6.12 0.17 1.76
N VAL A 8 -5.38 0.88 2.59
CA VAL A 8 -5.91 1.52 3.80
C VAL A 8 -6.08 3.01 3.54
N GLU A 9 -7.31 3.43 3.35
CA GLU A 9 -7.69 4.80 2.99
C GLU A 9 -9.14 5.04 3.38
N ASP A 10 -9.42 6.10 4.10
CA ASP A 10 -10.78 6.42 4.55
C ASP A 10 -11.65 7.08 3.47
N ASP A 11 -11.06 7.71 2.47
CA ASP A 11 -11.80 8.36 1.40
C ASP A 11 -12.24 7.35 0.34
N ALA A 12 -13.53 7.04 0.32
CA ALA A 12 -14.10 6.06 -0.61
C ALA A 12 -13.94 6.50 -2.07
N GLN A 13 -14.06 7.80 -2.35
CA GLN A 13 -13.90 8.29 -3.72
C GLN A 13 -12.47 8.13 -4.20
N PHE A 14 -11.52 8.40 -3.32
CA PHE A 14 -10.11 8.19 -3.64
C PHE A 14 -9.83 6.70 -3.89
N ARG A 15 -10.34 5.81 -3.03
CA ARG A 15 -10.13 4.37 -3.23
C ARG A 15 -10.65 3.91 -4.59
N GLU A 16 -11.86 4.31 -4.95
CA GLU A 16 -12.48 3.91 -6.21
C GLU A 16 -11.67 4.40 -7.42
N ALA A 17 -11.30 5.67 -7.43
CA ALA A 17 -10.52 6.25 -8.52
C ALA A 17 -9.13 5.63 -8.61
N PHE A 18 -8.48 5.46 -7.47
CA PHE A 18 -7.11 4.96 -7.40
C PHE A 18 -7.02 3.50 -7.86
N THR A 19 -7.89 2.64 -7.34
CA THR A 19 -7.86 1.22 -7.68
C THR A 19 -8.20 1.01 -9.16
N GLY A 20 -9.17 1.74 -9.68
CA GLY A 20 -9.54 1.66 -11.09
C GLY A 20 -8.41 2.09 -12.01
N ALA A 21 -7.79 3.23 -11.71
CA ALA A 21 -6.68 3.74 -12.50
C ALA A 21 -5.46 2.82 -12.45
N LEU A 22 -5.17 2.28 -11.27
CA LEU A 22 -4.01 1.41 -11.10
C LEU A 22 -4.18 0.09 -11.84
N LYS A 23 -5.38 -0.49 -11.81
CA LYS A 23 -5.67 -1.71 -12.59
C LYS A 23 -5.45 -1.47 -14.07
N LEU A 24 -5.90 -0.33 -14.59
CA LEU A 24 -5.69 0.03 -15.99
C LEU A 24 -4.21 0.20 -16.32
N ALA A 25 -3.44 0.80 -15.41
CA ALA A 25 -2.01 1.01 -15.62
C ALA A 25 -1.22 -0.30 -15.62
N LEU A 26 -1.68 -1.30 -14.87
CA LEU A 26 -0.99 -2.59 -14.76
C LEU A 26 -1.45 -3.60 -15.81
N ALA A 27 -2.59 -3.38 -16.45
CA ALA A 27 -3.15 -4.32 -17.42
C ALA A 27 -2.20 -4.65 -18.59
N PRO A 28 -1.50 -3.66 -19.21
CA PRO A 28 -0.60 -3.97 -20.33
C PRO A 28 0.55 -4.90 -19.95
N GLU A 29 0.89 -4.98 -18.68
CA GLU A 29 1.99 -5.82 -18.20
C GLU A 29 1.50 -7.18 -17.70
N GLN A 30 0.21 -7.45 -17.89
CA GLN A 30 -0.43 -8.70 -17.48
C GLN A 30 -0.29 -8.98 -15.99
N LEU A 31 -0.10 -7.94 -15.19
CA LEU A 31 -0.09 -8.05 -13.75
C LEU A 31 -1.53 -7.91 -13.23
N ASP A 32 -2.05 -9.02 -12.72
CA ASP A 32 -3.39 -9.08 -12.17
C ASP A 32 -3.34 -8.73 -10.70
N VAL A 33 -4.04 -7.68 -10.30
CA VAL A 33 -4.09 -7.23 -8.90
C VAL A 33 -5.53 -7.17 -8.42
N GLY A 34 -5.74 -7.70 -7.21
CA GLY A 34 -6.99 -7.53 -6.49
C GLY A 34 -6.75 -6.65 -5.29
N PHE A 35 -7.65 -5.72 -5.02
CA PHE A 35 -7.53 -4.84 -3.87
C PHE A 35 -8.45 -5.29 -2.75
N VAL A 36 -7.90 -5.34 -1.53
CA VAL A 36 -8.65 -5.52 -0.31
C VAL A 36 -8.66 -4.16 0.38
N GLU A 37 -9.83 -3.57 0.55
CA GLU A 37 -9.94 -2.20 1.04
C GLU A 37 -10.25 -2.17 2.52
N ALA A 38 -9.66 -1.18 3.20
CA ALA A 38 -9.94 -0.89 4.59
C ALA A 38 -10.06 0.61 4.77
N ASP A 39 -11.08 1.05 5.48
CA ASP A 39 -11.34 2.47 5.70
C ASP A 39 -10.83 2.98 7.04
N SER A 40 -10.23 2.10 7.83
CA SER A 40 -9.77 2.41 9.18
C SER A 40 -8.64 1.49 9.60
N LEU A 41 -7.94 1.86 10.66
CA LEU A 41 -6.91 1.00 11.25
C LEU A 41 -7.50 -0.31 11.76
N ALA A 42 -8.67 -0.25 12.39
CA ALA A 42 -9.32 -1.45 12.91
C ALA A 42 -9.66 -2.44 11.79
N GLU A 43 -10.23 -1.94 10.69
CA GLU A 43 -10.55 -2.79 9.55
C GLU A 43 -9.27 -3.34 8.90
N ALA A 44 -8.24 -2.50 8.78
CA ALA A 44 -6.96 -2.93 8.24
C ALA A 44 -6.35 -4.08 9.06
N ARG A 45 -6.40 -3.96 10.39
CA ARG A 45 -5.91 -5.02 11.26
C ARG A 45 -6.70 -6.31 11.07
N ALA A 46 -8.01 -6.21 10.90
CA ALA A 46 -8.84 -7.38 10.62
C ALA A 46 -8.44 -8.06 9.30
N ARG A 47 -8.22 -7.26 8.26
CA ARG A 47 -7.79 -7.79 6.96
C ARG A 47 -6.43 -8.47 7.03
N LEU A 48 -5.50 -7.87 7.77
CA LEU A 48 -4.17 -8.46 7.97
C LEU A 48 -4.26 -9.81 8.68
N ARG A 49 -5.14 -9.94 9.67
CA ARG A 49 -5.34 -11.21 10.38
C ARG A 49 -5.90 -12.30 9.47
N GLU A 50 -6.71 -11.93 8.48
CA GLU A 50 -7.24 -12.89 7.51
C GLU A 50 -6.13 -13.46 6.62
N GLY A 51 -5.05 -12.70 6.40
CA GLY A 51 -3.91 -13.15 5.63
C GLY A 51 -4.13 -13.13 4.12
N GLY A 52 -3.20 -13.70 3.38
CA GLY A 52 -3.29 -13.81 1.92
C GLY A 52 -2.98 -12.53 1.17
N LEU A 53 -2.33 -11.57 1.82
CA LEU A 53 -1.98 -10.30 1.21
C LEU A 53 -0.52 -10.30 0.77
N ASP A 54 -0.25 -9.70 -0.38
CA ASP A 54 1.10 -9.62 -0.95
C ASP A 54 1.78 -8.29 -0.67
N ALA A 55 1.01 -7.23 -0.43
CA ALA A 55 1.53 -5.90 -0.14
C ALA A 55 0.45 -5.05 0.50
N ALA A 56 0.85 -3.90 1.06
CA ALA A 56 -0.10 -2.94 1.62
C ALA A 56 0.26 -1.52 1.21
N LEU A 57 -0.76 -0.75 0.87
CA LEU A 57 -0.67 0.68 0.63
C LEU A 57 -1.42 1.37 1.77
N ILE A 58 -0.74 2.22 2.51
CA ILE A 58 -1.27 2.75 3.77
C ILE A 58 -1.20 4.27 3.76
N ASP A 59 -2.37 4.92 3.93
CA ASP A 59 -2.43 6.36 4.11
C ASP A 59 -1.88 6.73 5.48
N VAL A 60 -1.06 7.77 5.53
CA VAL A 60 -0.50 8.29 6.78
C VAL A 60 -1.60 8.84 7.69
N THR A 61 -2.55 9.57 7.11
CA THR A 61 -3.59 10.26 7.88
C THR A 61 -4.91 9.51 7.82
N LEU A 62 -5.34 8.99 8.95
CA LEU A 62 -6.61 8.28 9.09
C LEU A 62 -7.39 8.92 10.24
N PRO A 63 -8.74 8.83 10.24
CA PRO A 63 -9.55 9.50 11.27
C PRO A 63 -9.20 9.11 12.70
N GLU A 64 -8.87 7.85 12.94
CA GLU A 64 -8.59 7.35 14.29
C GLU A 64 -7.10 7.26 14.61
N GLY A 65 -6.21 7.68 13.69
CA GLY A 65 -4.79 7.61 14.00
C GLY A 65 -3.88 7.76 12.81
N ASN A 66 -2.64 7.37 13.02
CA ASN A 66 -1.57 7.53 12.04
C ASN A 66 -1.25 6.19 11.40
N GLY A 67 -1.29 6.16 10.06
CA GLY A 67 -0.98 4.95 9.30
C GLY A 67 0.43 4.41 9.55
N LEU A 68 1.36 5.26 9.97
CA LEU A 68 2.72 4.81 10.30
C LEU A 68 2.74 3.83 11.47
N ASP A 69 1.79 3.96 12.40
CA ASP A 69 1.68 3.00 13.50
C ASP A 69 1.34 1.60 12.96
N LEU A 70 0.47 1.54 11.96
CA LEU A 70 0.13 0.28 11.31
C LEU A 70 1.34 -0.30 10.57
N VAL A 71 2.12 0.55 9.91
CA VAL A 71 3.35 0.11 9.23
C VAL A 71 4.30 -0.53 10.23
N ARG A 72 4.48 0.08 11.40
CA ARG A 72 5.32 -0.48 12.46
C ARG A 72 4.78 -1.83 12.93
N GLU A 73 3.48 -1.94 13.15
CA GLU A 73 2.86 -3.20 13.58
C GLU A 73 3.11 -4.32 12.56
N ILE A 74 3.01 -4.02 11.28
CA ILE A 74 3.25 -5.02 10.22
C ILE A 74 4.72 -5.46 10.25
N ASN A 75 5.64 -4.55 10.43
CA ASN A 75 7.07 -4.85 10.33
C ASN A 75 7.65 -5.42 11.63
N ASP A 76 7.07 -5.07 12.77
CA ASP A 76 7.50 -5.59 14.06
C ASP A 76 6.75 -6.85 14.47
N GLY A 77 5.60 -7.08 13.85
CA GLY A 77 4.75 -8.19 14.19
C GLY A 77 5.32 -9.53 13.74
N ALA A 78 5.10 -10.54 14.56
CA ALA A 78 5.55 -11.89 14.25
C ALA A 78 4.64 -12.60 13.26
N ALA A 79 3.40 -12.15 13.12
CA ALA A 79 2.37 -12.90 12.40
C ALA A 79 2.35 -12.64 10.89
N VAL A 80 2.49 -11.38 10.48
CA VAL A 80 2.38 -11.01 9.07
C VAL A 80 3.44 -9.97 8.74
N ARG A 81 4.25 -10.28 7.75
CA ARG A 81 5.28 -9.35 7.30
C ARG A 81 5.16 -9.23 5.80
N ILE A 82 4.57 -8.11 5.35
CA ILE A 82 4.38 -7.84 3.93
C ILE A 82 4.99 -6.48 3.58
N PRO A 83 5.45 -6.29 2.34
CA PRO A 83 5.97 -5.00 1.92
C PRO A 83 4.89 -3.92 2.00
N THR A 84 5.26 -2.74 2.48
CA THR A 84 4.35 -1.63 2.66
C THR A 84 4.84 -0.39 1.91
N LEU A 85 3.90 0.36 1.34
CA LEU A 85 4.14 1.65 0.74
C LEU A 85 3.21 2.65 1.41
N VAL A 86 3.76 3.76 1.86
CA VAL A 86 2.97 4.81 2.50
C VAL A 86 2.49 5.80 1.44
N LEU A 87 1.22 6.18 1.54
CA LEU A 87 0.62 7.21 0.70
C LEU A 87 0.32 8.43 1.55
N THR A 88 0.56 9.62 1.02
CA THR A 88 0.30 10.85 1.75
C THR A 88 -0.09 11.99 0.81
N ALA A 89 -0.99 12.86 1.27
CA ALA A 89 -1.33 14.07 0.53
C ALA A 89 -0.19 15.10 0.56
N GLY A 90 0.63 15.07 1.62
CA GLY A 90 1.75 15.98 1.77
C GLY A 90 3.06 15.26 2.00
N LEU A 91 3.72 14.86 0.91
CA LEU A 91 5.01 14.19 1.01
C LEU A 91 6.12 15.21 1.21
N ASP A 92 6.90 15.02 2.27
CA ASP A 92 8.11 15.77 2.52
C ASP A 92 9.20 14.82 3.07
N HIS A 93 10.38 15.35 3.32
CA HIS A 93 11.51 14.55 3.82
C HIS A 93 11.21 13.91 5.17
N SER A 94 10.46 14.62 6.03
CA SER A 94 10.11 14.11 7.35
C SER A 94 9.20 12.90 7.25
N VAL A 95 8.16 12.96 6.41
CA VAL A 95 7.24 11.85 6.20
C VAL A 95 7.98 10.67 5.59
N ALA A 96 8.79 10.91 4.58
CA ALA A 96 9.56 9.86 3.92
C ALA A 96 10.50 9.16 4.90
N ALA A 97 11.21 9.92 5.72
CA ALA A 97 12.12 9.35 6.72
C ALA A 97 11.38 8.50 7.76
N ARG A 98 10.25 9.02 8.26
CA ARG A 98 9.46 8.28 9.25
C ARG A 98 8.85 7.00 8.67
N ALA A 99 8.46 7.02 7.40
CA ALA A 99 7.95 5.84 6.74
C ALA A 99 9.03 4.74 6.67
N LEU A 100 10.23 5.10 6.28
CA LEU A 100 11.35 4.16 6.22
C LEU A 100 11.71 3.63 7.61
N GLU A 101 11.73 4.50 8.62
CA GLU A 101 12.00 4.09 10.01
C GLU A 101 10.94 3.12 10.53
N ALA A 102 9.70 3.28 10.11
CA ALA A 102 8.62 2.39 10.48
C ALA A 102 8.72 1.02 9.77
N GLY A 103 9.51 0.94 8.72
CA GLY A 103 9.73 -0.30 7.97
C GLY A 103 9.07 -0.34 6.60
N ALA A 104 8.49 0.77 6.13
CA ALA A 104 7.92 0.83 4.79
C ALA A 104 9.03 0.79 3.75
N GLN A 105 8.69 0.29 2.57
CA GLN A 105 9.62 0.28 1.43
C GLN A 105 9.81 1.67 0.84
N GLY A 106 8.85 2.57 1.06
CA GLY A 106 8.93 3.93 0.59
C GLY A 106 7.65 4.70 0.91
N ALA A 107 7.60 5.93 0.42
CA ALA A 107 6.44 6.80 0.55
C ALA A 107 6.20 7.52 -0.77
N GLN A 108 4.94 7.69 -1.13
CA GLN A 108 4.55 8.42 -2.33
C GLN A 108 3.46 9.43 -2.04
N SER A 109 3.46 10.51 -2.79
CA SER A 109 2.36 11.46 -2.78
C SER A 109 1.14 10.83 -3.46
N LYS A 110 -0.04 11.11 -2.94
CA LYS A 110 -1.30 10.69 -3.57
C LYS A 110 -1.49 11.33 -4.96
N THR A 111 -0.72 12.38 -5.26
CA THR A 111 -0.81 13.07 -6.55
C THR A 111 0.26 12.63 -7.55
N VAL A 112 1.06 11.63 -7.20
CA VAL A 112 2.05 11.09 -8.14
C VAL A 112 1.33 10.40 -9.30
N SER A 113 1.98 10.33 -10.45
CA SER A 113 1.37 9.74 -11.65
C SER A 113 1.12 8.23 -11.49
N MET A 114 0.10 7.74 -12.18
CA MET A 114 -0.20 6.31 -12.18
C MET A 114 0.95 5.43 -12.68
N PRO A 115 1.70 5.81 -13.73
CA PRO A 115 2.86 5.01 -14.13
C PRO A 115 3.89 4.84 -13.02
N GLU A 116 4.15 5.89 -12.24
CA GLU A 116 5.07 5.80 -11.11
C GLU A 116 4.54 4.89 -10.02
N THR A 117 3.25 4.99 -9.73
CA THR A 117 2.59 4.13 -8.75
C THR A 117 2.61 2.67 -9.21
N ALA A 118 2.33 2.42 -10.47
CA ALA A 118 2.37 1.07 -11.04
C ALA A 118 3.77 0.46 -10.91
N GLU A 119 4.82 1.23 -11.17
CA GLU A 119 6.19 0.76 -10.98
C GLU A 119 6.48 0.40 -9.52
N ALA A 120 6.00 1.22 -8.58
CA ALA A 120 6.14 0.94 -7.16
C ALA A 120 5.43 -0.37 -6.78
N ILE A 121 4.22 -0.59 -7.29
CA ILE A 121 3.47 -1.83 -7.02
C ILE A 121 4.22 -3.04 -7.56
N LYS A 122 4.79 -2.94 -8.74
CA LYS A 122 5.58 -4.04 -9.31
C LYS A 122 6.77 -4.38 -8.40
N ARG A 123 7.47 -3.37 -7.89
CA ARG A 123 8.58 -3.58 -6.97
C ARG A 123 8.13 -4.22 -5.66
N LEU A 124 7.01 -3.73 -5.10
CA LEU A 124 6.47 -4.26 -3.84
C LEU A 124 6.07 -5.72 -3.95
N THR A 125 5.44 -6.11 -5.05
CA THR A 125 4.93 -7.47 -5.22
C THR A 125 5.94 -8.43 -5.81
N GLY A 126 7.11 -7.93 -6.22
CA GLY A 126 8.10 -8.73 -6.90
C GLY A 126 7.75 -9.05 -8.35
N ALA A 127 6.62 -8.54 -8.84
CA ALA A 127 6.22 -8.73 -10.22
C ALA A 127 7.14 -7.94 -11.14
N GLY A 128 7.49 -8.49 -12.29
CA GLY A 128 8.41 -7.83 -13.20
C GLY A 128 9.88 -7.90 -12.80
N GLN A 129 10.18 -8.52 -11.64
CA GLN A 129 11.55 -8.80 -11.25
C GLN A 129 11.99 -10.14 -11.86
N PRO A 130 13.20 -10.22 -12.41
CA PRO A 130 13.68 -11.53 -12.86
C PRO A 130 13.81 -12.46 -11.66
N GLU A 131 13.32 -13.66 -11.81
CA GLU A 131 13.55 -14.69 -10.80
C GLU A 131 15.01 -15.05 -10.81
N GLY A 132 15.64 -14.87 -9.68
CA GLY A 132 17.05 -15.16 -9.67
C GLY A 132 17.50 -15.68 -8.38
#